data_a8a930246007a21e1f6e2143ac2e1250
#
_entry.id   a8a930246007a21e1f6e2143ac2e1250
#
_cell.length_a   1.000
_cell.length_b   1.000
_cell.length_c   1.000
_cell.angle_alpha   90.00
_cell.angle_beta   90.00
_cell.angle_gamma   90.00
#
_symmetry.space_group_name_H-M   'P 1'
#
loop_
_entity.id
_entity.type
_entity.pdbx_description
1 polymer ?
#
loop_
_entity_poly.entity_id
_entity_poly.type
_entity_poly.pdbx_seq_one_letter_code
_entity_poly.pdbx_strand_id
1 'polypeptide(L)'
;MSLHSEIFDQPASIKNIFARQKEFIQMAAKEILKRDPSYVFLAARGTSDNAGRYANYLLGANNHLPLALATPSLFSIYNQPPKLRDALVVSISQSGKSPDIVSVVAEAKKQGCLTVSITNEPDSDMANISDIVIDISAGVEKSTAATKTYTNELMAIAMLSAALSNNSKQWDELELVSTWADQVLRQDNDIKQLSLRYRYMQRCVVLGRGFNYCTAFEWSLKMKEMSYVVAEPYSSADFLHGPVAMMETGFPVLAVMPSGAVFNTLFDTLQKIRKEQNVELTIISDSDRALEMAQTPIPLPTGIPEWLSPIISIIPAQLFCYHLTNHKGLNAENPRIIQKVTETK
;
A
#
# COMPACT_ATOMS: atom_id res chain seq x y z
N MET A 1 -11.05 5.99 19.18
CA MET A 1 -9.76 6.16 18.51
C MET A 1 -9.95 7.20 17.43
N SER A 2 -9.01 8.11 17.26
CA SER A 2 -8.97 9.06 16.15
C SER A 2 -8.07 8.54 15.05
N LEU A 3 -8.19 9.06 13.84
CA LEU A 3 -7.30 8.72 12.72
C LEU A 3 -5.83 8.91 13.09
N HIS A 4 -5.49 10.02 13.76
CA HIS A 4 -4.13 10.26 14.25
C HIS A 4 -3.68 9.17 15.22
N SER A 5 -4.52 8.75 16.17
CA SER A 5 -4.17 7.67 17.09
C SER A 5 -4.02 6.31 16.39
N GLU A 6 -4.77 6.06 15.32
CA GLU A 6 -4.63 4.84 14.50
C GLU A 6 -3.35 4.85 13.67
N ILE A 7 -2.90 6.03 13.18
CA ILE A 7 -1.58 6.17 12.55
C ILE A 7 -0.47 5.86 13.56
N PHE A 8 -0.60 6.33 14.81
CA PHE A 8 0.38 6.08 15.87
C PHE A 8 0.37 4.66 16.42
N ASP A 9 -0.70 3.91 16.22
CA ASP A 9 -0.82 2.50 16.64
C ASP A 9 -0.09 1.52 15.68
N GLN A 10 0.37 2.00 14.52
CA GLN A 10 0.98 1.15 13.49
C GLN A 10 2.19 0.33 13.97
N PRO A 11 3.17 0.87 14.73
CA PRO A 11 4.29 0.06 15.21
C PRO A 11 3.85 -1.13 16.08
N ALA A 12 2.89 -0.88 16.99
CA ALA A 12 2.34 -1.93 17.86
C ALA A 12 1.54 -2.95 17.05
N SER A 13 0.76 -2.50 16.08
CA SER A 13 -0.03 -3.35 15.18
C SER A 13 0.85 -4.26 14.31
N ILE A 14 1.93 -3.70 13.72
CA ILE A 14 2.93 -4.44 12.92
C ILE A 14 3.64 -5.49 13.78
N LYS A 15 4.03 -5.13 14.99
CA LYS A 15 4.64 -6.08 15.94
C LYS A 15 3.68 -7.21 16.29
N ASN A 16 2.39 -6.89 16.45
CA ASN A 16 1.35 -7.86 16.80
C ASN A 16 1.13 -8.89 15.68
N ILE A 17 0.97 -8.47 14.43
CA ILE A 17 0.80 -9.41 13.30
C ILE A 17 2.05 -10.29 13.15
N PHE A 18 3.24 -9.73 13.26
CA PHE A 18 4.49 -10.48 13.16
C PHE A 18 4.54 -11.61 14.22
N ALA A 19 4.25 -11.27 15.46
CA ALA A 19 4.29 -12.24 16.56
C ALA A 19 3.20 -13.32 16.44
N ARG A 20 1.99 -12.95 16.04
CA ARG A 20 0.83 -13.86 16.03
C ARG A 20 0.74 -14.73 14.79
N GLN A 21 1.19 -14.23 13.64
CA GLN A 21 0.94 -14.88 12.37
C GLN A 21 2.16 -15.57 11.75
N LYS A 22 3.36 -15.39 12.33
CA LYS A 22 4.62 -15.94 11.77
C LYS A 22 4.52 -17.45 11.49
N GLU A 23 4.18 -18.23 12.48
CA GLU A 23 4.11 -19.69 12.36
C GLU A 23 2.97 -20.13 11.41
N PHE A 24 1.82 -19.46 11.52
CA PHE A 24 0.67 -19.75 10.65
C PHE A 24 1.00 -19.47 9.17
N ILE A 25 1.61 -18.33 8.87
CA ILE A 25 2.00 -17.96 7.50
C ILE A 25 3.05 -18.93 6.96
N GLN A 26 3.99 -19.40 7.80
CA GLN A 26 4.95 -20.43 7.38
C GLN A 26 4.27 -21.77 7.05
N MET A 27 3.24 -22.15 7.78
CA MET A 27 2.41 -23.34 7.44
C MET A 27 1.62 -23.12 6.15
N ALA A 28 0.99 -21.96 6.00
CA ALA A 28 0.25 -21.57 4.80
C ALA A 28 1.14 -21.62 3.55
N ALA A 29 2.36 -21.09 3.64
CA ALA A 29 3.33 -21.13 2.54
C ALA A 29 3.68 -22.57 2.12
N LYS A 30 3.81 -23.51 3.06
CA LYS A 30 4.04 -24.92 2.73
C LYS A 30 2.88 -25.53 1.95
N GLU A 31 1.64 -25.20 2.30
CA GLU A 31 0.45 -25.67 1.56
C GLU A 31 0.39 -25.05 0.16
N ILE A 32 0.74 -23.77 0.03
CA ILE A 32 0.82 -23.09 -1.28
C ILE A 32 1.88 -23.77 -2.17
N LEU A 33 3.08 -23.99 -1.64
CA LEU A 33 4.17 -24.65 -2.38
C LEU A 33 3.83 -26.07 -2.83
N LYS A 34 3.04 -26.82 -2.05
CA LYS A 34 2.55 -28.16 -2.47
C LYS A 34 1.60 -28.11 -3.68
N ARG A 35 0.88 -27.00 -3.85
CA ARG A 35 -0.03 -26.80 -4.98
C ARG A 35 0.68 -26.32 -6.24
N ASP A 36 1.91 -25.82 -6.09
CA ASP A 36 2.79 -25.36 -7.18
C ASP A 36 2.06 -24.40 -8.17
N PRO A 37 1.49 -23.28 -7.67
CA PRO A 37 0.71 -22.39 -8.51
C PRO A 37 1.60 -21.73 -9.58
N SER A 38 1.08 -21.59 -10.79
CA SER A 38 1.79 -20.94 -11.89
C SER A 38 1.73 -19.41 -11.81
N TYR A 39 0.72 -18.85 -11.13
CA TYR A 39 0.54 -17.40 -10.98
C TYR A 39 -0.40 -17.10 -9.81
N VAL A 40 -0.39 -15.83 -9.40
CA VAL A 40 -1.34 -15.29 -8.42
C VAL A 40 -2.45 -14.52 -9.14
N PHE A 41 -3.70 -14.79 -8.78
CA PHE A 41 -4.85 -14.00 -9.18
C PHE A 41 -5.40 -13.28 -7.95
N LEU A 42 -5.23 -11.94 -7.89
CA LEU A 42 -5.50 -11.17 -6.68
C LEU A 42 -6.74 -10.30 -6.83
N ALA A 43 -7.68 -10.45 -5.88
CA ALA A 43 -8.91 -9.66 -5.80
C ALA A 43 -8.89 -8.72 -4.60
N ALA A 44 -9.04 -7.42 -4.85
CA ALA A 44 -9.10 -6.37 -3.83
C ALA A 44 -9.81 -5.12 -4.35
N ARG A 45 -10.09 -4.15 -3.48
CA ARG A 45 -10.62 -2.82 -3.81
C ARG A 45 -9.94 -1.72 -2.98
N GLY A 46 -9.91 -0.50 -3.52
CA GLY A 46 -9.44 0.68 -2.80
C GLY A 46 -8.02 0.52 -2.22
N THR A 47 -7.88 0.77 -0.94
CA THR A 47 -6.61 0.63 -0.20
C THR A 47 -6.03 -0.79 -0.29
N SER A 48 -6.87 -1.82 -0.18
CA SER A 48 -6.42 -3.21 -0.31
C SER A 48 -5.96 -3.55 -1.75
N ASP A 49 -6.49 -2.88 -2.81
CA ASP A 49 -5.97 -3.00 -4.18
C ASP A 49 -4.56 -2.41 -4.30
N ASN A 50 -4.28 -1.34 -3.55
CA ASN A 50 -2.92 -0.80 -3.47
C ASN A 50 -1.96 -1.77 -2.76
N ALA A 51 -2.43 -2.54 -1.76
CA ALA A 51 -1.66 -3.66 -1.21
C ALA A 51 -1.44 -4.77 -2.27
N GLY A 52 -2.41 -5.03 -3.14
CA GLY A 52 -2.27 -5.91 -4.30
C GLY A 52 -1.18 -5.45 -5.28
N ARG A 53 -1.02 -4.13 -5.49
CA ARG A 53 0.09 -3.56 -6.30
C ARG A 53 1.45 -3.84 -5.68
N TYR A 54 1.56 -3.80 -4.36
CA TYR A 54 2.77 -4.22 -3.65
C TYR A 54 3.04 -5.72 -3.84
N ALA A 55 2.01 -6.56 -3.67
CA ALA A 55 2.10 -8.00 -3.88
C ALA A 55 2.60 -8.33 -5.29
N ASN A 56 2.17 -7.58 -6.31
CA ASN A 56 2.59 -7.79 -7.70
C ASN A 56 4.11 -7.68 -7.87
N TYR A 57 4.71 -6.61 -7.34
CA TYR A 57 6.16 -6.46 -7.37
C TYR A 57 6.88 -7.49 -6.50
N LEU A 58 6.38 -7.71 -5.29
CA LEU A 58 7.05 -8.53 -4.29
C LEU A 58 7.07 -10.02 -4.66
N LEU A 59 5.89 -10.58 -4.98
CA LEU A 59 5.78 -11.99 -5.35
C LEU A 59 6.48 -12.28 -6.69
N GLY A 60 6.45 -11.32 -7.62
CA GLY A 60 7.21 -11.41 -8.86
C GLY A 60 8.72 -11.43 -8.64
N ALA A 61 9.24 -10.49 -7.85
CA ALA A 61 10.68 -10.35 -7.62
C ALA A 61 11.27 -11.45 -6.73
N ASN A 62 10.61 -11.79 -5.63
CA ASN A 62 11.16 -12.68 -4.62
C ASN A 62 10.73 -14.14 -4.81
N ASN A 63 9.55 -14.39 -5.38
CA ASN A 63 8.97 -15.72 -5.48
C ASN A 63 8.78 -16.21 -6.92
N HIS A 64 9.10 -15.39 -7.91
CA HIS A 64 8.93 -15.68 -9.34
C HIS A 64 7.50 -16.03 -9.73
N LEU A 65 6.51 -15.53 -8.97
CA LEU A 65 5.09 -15.71 -9.21
C LEU A 65 4.51 -14.46 -9.88
N PRO A 66 4.18 -14.51 -11.18
CA PRO A 66 3.49 -13.40 -11.83
C PRO A 66 2.12 -13.20 -11.20
N LEU A 67 1.66 -11.94 -11.11
CA LEU A 67 0.39 -11.61 -10.51
C LEU A 67 -0.51 -10.86 -11.49
N ALA A 68 -1.78 -11.29 -11.58
CA ALA A 68 -2.84 -10.58 -12.27
C ALA A 68 -3.84 -10.03 -11.25
N LEU A 69 -4.15 -8.74 -11.35
CA LEU A 69 -5.26 -8.15 -10.58
C LEU A 69 -6.59 -8.60 -11.18
N ALA A 70 -7.50 -9.06 -10.35
CA ALA A 70 -8.82 -9.47 -10.75
C ALA A 70 -9.65 -8.30 -11.28
N THR A 71 -10.59 -8.61 -12.16
CA THR A 71 -11.66 -7.72 -12.61
C THR A 71 -13.00 -8.23 -12.03
N PRO A 72 -13.32 -7.90 -10.75
CA PRO A 72 -14.42 -8.54 -10.03
C PRO A 72 -15.79 -8.43 -10.71
N SER A 73 -16.05 -7.38 -11.50
CA SER A 73 -17.29 -7.25 -12.26
C SER A 73 -17.51 -8.38 -13.28
N LEU A 74 -16.46 -9.06 -13.76
CA LEU A 74 -16.63 -10.26 -14.58
C LEU A 74 -17.32 -11.39 -13.81
N PHE A 75 -17.14 -11.43 -12.51
CA PHE A 75 -17.72 -12.44 -11.61
C PHE A 75 -19.10 -12.02 -11.11
N SER A 76 -19.26 -10.79 -10.63
CA SER A 76 -20.46 -10.32 -9.95
C SER A 76 -21.54 -9.76 -10.88
N ILE A 77 -21.17 -9.12 -12.00
CA ILE A 77 -22.11 -8.43 -12.90
C ILE A 77 -22.26 -9.17 -14.23
N TYR A 78 -21.13 -9.40 -14.92
CA TYR A 78 -21.17 -10.06 -16.23
C TYR A 78 -21.45 -11.57 -16.16
N ASN A 79 -21.22 -12.22 -15.01
CA ASN A 79 -21.33 -13.67 -14.83
C ASN A 79 -20.52 -14.45 -15.89
N GLN A 80 -19.36 -13.94 -16.24
CA GLN A 80 -18.42 -14.47 -17.22
C GLN A 80 -17.03 -14.60 -16.62
N PRO A 81 -16.84 -15.41 -15.56
CA PRO A 81 -15.55 -15.53 -14.89
C PRO A 81 -14.51 -16.15 -15.82
N PRO A 82 -13.24 -15.67 -15.78
CA PRO A 82 -12.16 -16.31 -16.51
C PRO A 82 -11.84 -17.69 -15.95
N LYS A 83 -11.13 -18.49 -16.73
CA LYS A 83 -10.58 -19.77 -16.27
C LYS A 83 -9.33 -19.49 -15.41
N LEU A 84 -9.35 -19.98 -14.18
CA LEU A 84 -8.31 -19.75 -13.17
C LEU A 84 -7.40 -20.97 -12.97
N ARG A 85 -7.18 -21.75 -14.03
CA ARG A 85 -6.35 -22.96 -13.93
C ARG A 85 -4.97 -22.61 -13.32
N ASP A 86 -4.52 -23.42 -12.37
CA ASP A 86 -3.22 -23.34 -11.69
C ASP A 86 -2.94 -22.01 -10.98
N ALA A 87 -4.00 -21.23 -10.68
CA ALA A 87 -3.88 -20.00 -9.92
C ALA A 87 -3.84 -20.24 -8.41
N LEU A 88 -3.01 -19.47 -7.72
CA LEU A 88 -3.23 -19.11 -6.32
C LEU A 88 -4.16 -17.90 -6.29
N VAL A 89 -5.38 -18.05 -5.78
CA VAL A 89 -6.29 -16.91 -5.67
C VAL A 89 -6.14 -16.25 -4.32
N VAL A 90 -5.68 -15.01 -4.32
CA VAL A 90 -5.48 -14.20 -3.12
C VAL A 90 -6.55 -13.11 -3.07
N SER A 91 -7.26 -12.98 -1.97
CA SER A 91 -8.20 -11.89 -1.73
C SER A 91 -7.73 -11.03 -0.55
N ILE A 92 -7.77 -9.71 -0.72
CA ILE A 92 -7.42 -8.76 0.34
C ILE A 92 -8.61 -7.85 0.58
N SER A 93 -9.12 -7.85 1.82
CA SER A 93 -10.22 -6.99 2.23
C SER A 93 -10.23 -6.82 3.74
N GLN A 94 -10.11 -5.58 4.21
CA GLN A 94 -10.14 -5.28 5.64
C GLN A 94 -11.38 -5.87 6.33
N SER A 95 -12.58 -5.69 5.75
CA SER A 95 -13.85 -6.16 6.30
C SER A 95 -14.26 -7.57 5.86
N GLY A 96 -13.69 -8.08 4.76
CA GLY A 96 -14.06 -9.35 4.16
C GLY A 96 -15.52 -9.44 3.69
N LYS A 97 -16.22 -8.30 3.50
CA LYS A 97 -17.66 -8.23 3.21
C LYS A 97 -18.01 -7.74 1.81
N SER A 98 -17.04 -7.28 1.03
CA SER A 98 -17.29 -6.76 -0.33
C SER A 98 -17.82 -7.86 -1.25
N PRO A 99 -19.09 -7.78 -1.73
CA PRO A 99 -19.74 -8.88 -2.46
C PRO A 99 -19.02 -9.28 -3.75
N ASP A 100 -18.42 -8.31 -4.43
CA ASP A 100 -17.66 -8.54 -5.65
C ASP A 100 -16.34 -9.31 -5.37
N ILE A 101 -15.67 -9.07 -4.25
CA ILE A 101 -14.48 -9.83 -3.83
C ILE A 101 -14.90 -11.26 -3.39
N VAL A 102 -15.96 -11.36 -2.60
CA VAL A 102 -16.53 -12.67 -2.20
C VAL A 102 -16.87 -13.52 -3.42
N SER A 103 -17.44 -12.91 -4.48
CA SER A 103 -17.78 -13.62 -5.71
C SER A 103 -16.56 -14.22 -6.43
N VAL A 104 -15.42 -13.52 -6.41
CA VAL A 104 -14.16 -14.03 -6.98
C VAL A 104 -13.66 -15.25 -6.21
N VAL A 105 -13.68 -15.19 -4.88
CA VAL A 105 -13.25 -16.31 -4.03
C VAL A 105 -14.17 -17.53 -4.21
N ALA A 106 -15.49 -17.30 -4.22
CA ALA A 106 -16.47 -18.36 -4.41
C ALA A 106 -16.31 -19.09 -5.76
N GLU A 107 -16.07 -18.32 -6.84
CA GLU A 107 -15.84 -18.92 -8.15
C GLU A 107 -14.49 -19.64 -8.23
N ALA A 108 -13.45 -19.09 -7.61
CA ALA A 108 -12.13 -19.74 -7.51
C ALA A 108 -12.23 -21.13 -6.84
N LYS A 109 -12.98 -21.20 -5.74
CA LYS A 109 -13.28 -22.48 -5.05
C LYS A 109 -13.99 -23.47 -5.97
N LYS A 110 -15.01 -23.02 -6.71
CA LYS A 110 -15.73 -23.83 -7.71
C LYS A 110 -14.80 -24.41 -8.77
N GLN A 111 -13.79 -23.63 -9.18
CA GLN A 111 -12.79 -24.04 -10.16
C GLN A 111 -11.67 -24.90 -9.56
N GLY A 112 -11.67 -25.16 -8.24
CA GLY A 112 -10.67 -26.00 -7.54
C GLY A 112 -9.35 -25.29 -7.25
N CYS A 113 -9.30 -23.96 -7.36
CA CYS A 113 -8.13 -23.16 -7.00
C CYS A 113 -7.93 -23.14 -5.48
N LEU A 114 -6.65 -23.06 -5.05
CA LEU A 114 -6.34 -22.75 -3.67
C LEU A 114 -6.61 -21.26 -3.41
N THR A 115 -7.35 -20.96 -2.35
CA THR A 115 -7.77 -19.62 -1.99
C THR A 115 -7.14 -19.16 -0.67
N VAL A 116 -6.58 -17.95 -0.67
CA VAL A 116 -5.98 -17.29 0.50
C VAL A 116 -6.69 -15.95 0.71
N SER A 117 -7.24 -15.72 1.89
CA SER A 117 -7.80 -14.43 2.28
C SER A 117 -6.90 -13.73 3.29
N ILE A 118 -6.63 -12.44 3.06
CA ILE A 118 -5.93 -11.53 3.98
C ILE A 118 -6.98 -10.54 4.48
N THR A 119 -7.31 -10.58 5.78
CA THR A 119 -8.42 -9.80 6.34
C THR A 119 -8.21 -9.45 7.80
N ASN A 120 -8.88 -8.40 8.28
CA ASN A 120 -8.93 -8.07 9.71
C ASN A 120 -10.14 -8.70 10.42
N GLU A 121 -11.02 -9.36 9.65
CA GLU A 121 -12.25 -10.01 10.14
C GLU A 121 -12.22 -11.50 9.75
N PRO A 122 -11.57 -12.36 10.54
CA PRO A 122 -11.37 -13.77 10.19
C PRO A 122 -12.67 -14.59 10.15
N ASP A 123 -13.76 -14.06 10.67
CA ASP A 123 -15.11 -14.69 10.63
C ASP A 123 -16.01 -14.09 9.53
N SER A 124 -15.45 -13.30 8.60
CA SER A 124 -16.19 -12.67 7.51
C SER A 124 -16.62 -13.66 6.41
N ASP A 125 -17.56 -13.23 5.56
CA ASP A 125 -18.04 -14.04 4.44
C ASP A 125 -16.90 -14.50 3.52
N MET A 126 -15.96 -13.62 3.22
CA MET A 126 -14.78 -13.93 2.44
C MET A 126 -13.88 -14.98 3.13
N ALA A 127 -13.66 -14.82 4.42
CA ALA A 127 -12.84 -15.73 5.20
C ALA A 127 -13.47 -17.13 5.29
N ASN A 128 -14.78 -17.20 5.55
CA ASN A 128 -15.51 -18.46 5.71
C ASN A 128 -15.48 -19.37 4.47
N ILE A 129 -15.30 -18.81 3.29
CA ILE A 129 -15.23 -19.60 2.05
C ILE A 129 -13.81 -19.88 1.57
N SER A 130 -12.78 -19.26 2.19
CA SER A 130 -11.38 -19.41 1.81
C SER A 130 -10.74 -20.67 2.43
N ASP A 131 -9.73 -21.23 1.77
CA ASP A 131 -8.97 -22.38 2.30
C ASP A 131 -8.00 -21.96 3.40
N ILE A 132 -7.40 -20.78 3.25
CA ILE A 132 -6.41 -20.22 4.17
C ILE A 132 -6.83 -18.78 4.49
N VAL A 133 -6.86 -18.44 5.78
CA VAL A 133 -7.23 -17.10 6.25
C VAL A 133 -6.07 -16.52 7.05
N ILE A 134 -5.46 -15.46 6.54
CA ILE A 134 -4.43 -14.69 7.23
C ILE A 134 -5.10 -13.51 7.91
N ASP A 135 -5.22 -13.58 9.24
CA ASP A 135 -5.70 -12.47 10.07
C ASP A 135 -4.60 -11.41 10.18
N ILE A 136 -4.85 -10.20 9.65
CA ILE A 136 -3.88 -9.11 9.76
C ILE A 136 -3.73 -8.57 11.19
N SER A 137 -4.60 -8.97 12.10
CA SER A 137 -4.50 -8.70 13.55
C SER A 137 -4.28 -7.21 13.90
N ALA A 138 -4.83 -6.29 13.07
CA ALA A 138 -4.65 -4.85 13.26
C ALA A 138 -5.52 -4.27 14.38
N GLY A 139 -6.41 -5.09 14.94
CA GLY A 139 -7.40 -4.63 15.91
C GLY A 139 -8.43 -3.70 15.27
N VAL A 140 -9.20 -3.00 16.11
CA VAL A 140 -10.28 -2.13 15.62
C VAL A 140 -9.69 -0.86 14.99
N GLU A 141 -10.08 -0.58 13.75
CA GLU A 141 -9.82 0.68 13.04
C GLU A 141 -11.15 1.35 12.72
N LYS A 142 -11.43 2.49 13.38
CA LYS A 142 -12.71 3.20 13.30
C LYS A 142 -12.76 4.26 12.23
N SER A 143 -11.61 4.86 11.91
CA SER A 143 -11.53 5.93 10.93
C SER A 143 -11.89 5.42 9.54
N THR A 144 -12.55 6.26 8.75
CA THR A 144 -12.96 5.91 7.38
C THR A 144 -11.76 5.62 6.50
N ALA A 145 -10.74 6.48 6.55
CA ALA A 145 -9.49 6.27 5.83
C ALA A 145 -8.68 5.16 6.50
N ALA A 146 -8.33 4.12 5.77
CA ALA A 146 -7.50 3.03 6.26
C ALA A 146 -6.06 3.49 6.49
N THR A 147 -5.45 3.05 7.59
CA THR A 147 -4.06 3.35 7.98
C THR A 147 -3.32 2.11 8.45
N LYS A 148 -3.55 1.67 9.69
CA LYS A 148 -2.88 0.50 10.27
C LYS A 148 -3.32 -0.82 9.63
N THR A 149 -4.55 -0.93 9.16
CA THR A 149 -5.00 -2.10 8.42
C THR A 149 -4.22 -2.25 7.11
N TYR A 150 -3.98 -1.15 6.39
CA TYR A 150 -3.15 -1.15 5.19
C TYR A 150 -1.71 -1.59 5.45
N THR A 151 -1.04 -1.01 6.45
CA THR A 151 0.35 -1.42 6.78
C THR A 151 0.43 -2.88 7.22
N ASN A 152 -0.61 -3.40 7.90
CA ASN A 152 -0.68 -4.81 8.24
C ASN A 152 -1.01 -5.71 7.04
N GLU A 153 -1.79 -5.25 6.05
CA GLU A 153 -1.95 -5.96 4.77
C GLU A 153 -0.61 -6.08 4.05
N LEU A 154 0.17 -4.99 3.96
CA LEU A 154 1.52 -5.03 3.39
C LEU A 154 2.44 -5.97 4.18
N MET A 155 2.38 -5.94 5.52
CA MET A 155 3.17 -6.81 6.38
C MET A 155 2.81 -8.29 6.19
N ALA A 156 1.51 -8.62 6.07
CA ALA A 156 1.04 -9.98 5.77
C ALA A 156 1.59 -10.50 4.44
N ILE A 157 1.56 -9.66 3.40
CA ILE A 157 2.11 -9.97 2.08
C ILE A 157 3.63 -10.17 2.15
N ALA A 158 4.34 -9.30 2.89
CA ALA A 158 5.78 -9.41 3.08
C ALA A 158 6.17 -10.70 3.82
N MET A 159 5.46 -11.04 4.88
CA MET A 159 5.64 -12.28 5.63
C MET A 159 5.35 -13.51 4.76
N LEU A 160 4.30 -13.47 3.94
CA LEU A 160 3.97 -14.57 3.03
C LEU A 160 5.07 -14.75 1.96
N SER A 161 5.57 -13.67 1.39
CA SER A 161 6.69 -13.71 0.43
C SER A 161 7.96 -14.31 1.05
N ALA A 162 8.30 -13.90 2.27
CA ALA A 162 9.45 -14.43 3.01
C ALA A 162 9.29 -15.93 3.32
N ALA A 163 8.07 -16.37 3.65
CA ALA A 163 7.78 -17.78 3.91
C ALA A 163 7.87 -18.63 2.63
N LEU A 164 7.38 -18.12 1.49
CA LEU A 164 7.46 -18.80 0.20
C LEU A 164 8.90 -18.92 -0.32
N SER A 165 9.75 -17.92 -0.07
CA SER A 165 11.18 -17.97 -0.46
C SER A 165 12.06 -18.73 0.52
N ASN A 166 11.54 -19.10 1.70
CA ASN A 166 12.28 -19.78 2.78
C ASN A 166 13.60 -19.07 3.14
N ASN A 167 13.60 -17.74 3.18
CA ASN A 167 14.77 -16.90 3.39
C ASN A 167 14.82 -16.40 4.83
N SER A 168 15.75 -16.92 5.64
CA SER A 168 15.89 -16.54 7.06
C SER A 168 16.22 -15.05 7.24
N LYS A 169 17.06 -14.47 6.35
CA LYS A 169 17.43 -13.06 6.42
C LYS A 169 16.21 -12.14 6.29
N GLN A 170 15.24 -12.49 5.45
CA GLN A 170 14.01 -11.71 5.30
C GLN A 170 13.19 -11.69 6.61
N TRP A 171 13.21 -12.76 7.39
CA TRP A 171 12.55 -12.78 8.71
C TRP A 171 13.23 -11.86 9.72
N ASP A 172 14.55 -11.76 9.71
CA ASP A 172 15.30 -10.81 10.56
C ASP A 172 14.99 -9.36 10.16
N GLU A 173 14.88 -9.09 8.86
CA GLU A 173 14.50 -7.77 8.34
C GLU A 173 13.05 -7.40 8.71
N LEU A 174 12.10 -8.35 8.63
CA LEU A 174 10.69 -8.14 9.01
C LEU A 174 10.53 -7.78 10.49
N GLU A 175 11.37 -8.32 11.37
CA GLU A 175 11.33 -8.03 12.81
C GLU A 175 11.64 -6.55 13.11
N LEU A 176 12.42 -5.89 12.26
CA LEU A 176 12.81 -4.48 12.42
C LEU A 176 11.74 -3.48 11.96
N VAL A 177 10.72 -3.92 11.21
CA VAL A 177 9.72 -3.03 10.58
C VAL A 177 8.99 -2.16 11.62
N SER A 178 8.62 -2.73 12.78
CA SER A 178 7.97 -1.97 13.85
C SER A 178 8.86 -0.88 14.44
N THR A 179 10.17 -1.11 14.49
CA THR A 179 11.15 -0.12 14.98
C THR A 179 11.29 1.04 13.99
N TRP A 180 11.40 0.77 12.71
CA TRP A 180 11.44 1.82 11.68
C TRP A 180 10.14 2.64 11.64
N ALA A 181 8.99 1.97 11.81
CA ALA A 181 7.70 2.66 11.89
C ALA A 181 7.63 3.64 13.07
N ASP A 182 8.11 3.23 14.26
CA ASP A 182 8.20 4.12 15.44
C ASP A 182 9.13 5.32 15.19
N GLN A 183 10.27 5.11 14.52
CA GLN A 183 11.19 6.20 14.19
C GLN A 183 10.54 7.26 13.28
N VAL A 184 9.77 6.85 12.29
CA VAL A 184 9.06 7.78 11.39
C VAL A 184 8.03 8.60 12.14
N LEU A 185 7.29 8.02 13.06
CA LEU A 185 6.25 8.73 13.83
C LEU A 185 6.79 9.86 14.70
N ARG A 186 8.08 9.83 15.06
CA ARG A 186 8.72 10.92 15.80
C ARG A 186 8.80 12.24 15.02
N GLN A 187 8.59 12.18 13.70
CA GLN A 187 8.59 13.35 12.82
C GLN A 187 7.20 14.02 12.68
N ASP A 188 6.19 13.60 13.47
CA ASP A 188 4.81 14.10 13.35
C ASP A 188 4.72 15.63 13.34
N ASN A 189 5.41 16.31 14.27
CA ASN A 189 5.42 17.77 14.33
C ASN A 189 6.10 18.42 13.12
N ASP A 190 7.18 17.84 12.63
CA ASP A 190 7.90 18.35 11.46
C ASP A 190 7.03 18.23 10.21
N ILE A 191 6.40 17.05 10.01
CA ILE A 191 5.47 16.80 8.90
C ILE A 191 4.27 17.75 8.98
N LYS A 192 3.76 18.03 10.20
CA LYS A 192 2.72 19.05 10.42
C LYS A 192 3.13 20.41 9.90
N GLN A 193 4.34 20.88 10.21
CA GLN A 193 4.82 22.17 9.73
C GLN A 193 5.04 22.18 8.21
N LEU A 194 5.62 21.10 7.67
CA LEU A 194 5.86 20.96 6.24
C LEU A 194 4.56 20.96 5.43
N SER A 195 3.53 20.25 5.90
CA SER A 195 2.22 20.15 5.20
C SER A 195 1.46 21.47 5.13
N LEU A 196 1.72 22.41 6.03
CA LEU A 196 1.10 23.74 6.04
C LEU A 196 1.34 24.52 4.73
N ARG A 197 2.51 24.33 4.11
CA ARG A 197 2.87 24.92 2.82
C ARG A 197 1.85 24.60 1.73
N TYR A 198 1.22 23.42 1.79
CA TYR A 198 0.31 22.88 0.78
C TYR A 198 -1.18 23.16 1.03
N ARG A 199 -1.53 23.97 2.04
CA ARG A 199 -2.95 24.23 2.38
C ARG A 199 -3.79 24.75 1.20
N TYR A 200 -3.19 25.39 0.22
CA TYR A 200 -3.86 25.89 -0.99
C TYR A 200 -3.83 24.89 -2.16
N MET A 201 -3.13 23.77 -2.03
CA MET A 201 -3.00 22.78 -3.09
C MET A 201 -4.36 22.18 -3.45
N GLN A 202 -4.70 22.18 -4.74
CA GLN A 202 -5.92 21.58 -5.29
C GLN A 202 -5.61 20.36 -6.15
N ARG A 203 -4.40 20.29 -6.72
CA ARG A 203 -3.95 19.21 -7.57
C ARG A 203 -2.46 18.93 -7.36
N CYS A 204 -2.06 17.70 -7.55
CA CYS A 204 -0.67 17.26 -7.53
C CYS A 204 -0.49 15.95 -8.30
N VAL A 205 0.75 15.61 -8.59
CA VAL A 205 1.16 14.28 -9.04
C VAL A 205 1.89 13.58 -7.90
N VAL A 206 1.66 12.27 -7.77
CA VAL A 206 2.37 11.43 -6.80
C VAL A 206 3.17 10.38 -7.56
N LEU A 207 4.51 10.42 -7.45
CA LEU A 207 5.40 9.53 -8.17
C LEU A 207 5.99 8.46 -7.26
N GLY A 208 5.94 7.22 -7.70
CA GLY A 208 6.65 6.09 -7.13
C GLY A 208 7.17 5.18 -8.23
N ARG A 209 7.98 4.18 -7.87
CA ARG A 209 8.44 3.15 -8.82
C ARG A 209 8.81 1.87 -8.06
N GLY A 210 8.75 0.73 -8.77
CA GLY A 210 9.07 -0.55 -8.16
C GLY A 210 8.12 -0.85 -7.00
N PHE A 211 8.65 -1.28 -5.86
CA PHE A 211 7.85 -1.58 -4.69
C PHE A 211 7.02 -0.38 -4.22
N ASN A 212 7.53 0.86 -4.33
CA ASN A 212 6.82 2.08 -3.91
C ASN A 212 5.82 2.62 -4.94
N TYR A 213 5.56 1.91 -6.02
CA TYR A 213 4.43 2.22 -6.90
C TYR A 213 3.10 2.14 -6.14
N CYS A 214 2.94 1.15 -5.27
CA CYS A 214 1.77 1.05 -4.38
C CYS A 214 1.65 2.24 -3.42
N THR A 215 2.77 2.73 -2.87
CA THR A 215 2.80 3.88 -1.96
C THR A 215 2.32 5.17 -2.65
N ALA A 216 2.71 5.38 -3.91
CA ALA A 216 2.22 6.51 -4.69
C ALA A 216 0.69 6.46 -4.87
N PHE A 217 0.14 5.29 -5.16
CA PHE A 217 -1.31 5.09 -5.30
C PHE A 217 -2.04 5.30 -3.97
N GLU A 218 -1.51 4.77 -2.88
CA GLU A 218 -2.14 4.92 -1.56
C GLU A 218 -2.06 6.36 -1.05
N TRP A 219 -0.93 7.03 -1.22
CA TRP A 219 -0.81 8.46 -0.88
C TRP A 219 -1.80 9.30 -1.66
N SER A 220 -1.89 9.06 -2.98
CA SER A 220 -2.88 9.70 -3.84
C SER A 220 -4.31 9.44 -3.37
N LEU A 221 -4.64 8.20 -2.98
CA LEU A 221 -5.96 7.85 -2.47
C LEU A 221 -6.27 8.62 -1.18
N LYS A 222 -5.37 8.65 -0.22
CA LYS A 222 -5.52 9.41 1.03
C LYS A 222 -5.69 10.91 0.80
N MET A 223 -4.96 11.49 -0.17
CA MET A 223 -5.13 12.89 -0.55
C MET A 223 -6.55 13.18 -1.07
N LYS A 224 -7.09 12.31 -1.90
CA LYS A 224 -8.45 12.42 -2.45
C LYS A 224 -9.53 12.23 -1.38
N GLU A 225 -9.38 11.22 -0.53
CA GLU A 225 -10.36 10.88 0.50
C GLU A 225 -10.48 11.95 1.59
N MET A 226 -9.36 12.47 2.08
CA MET A 226 -9.32 13.33 3.26
C MET A 226 -9.25 14.80 2.92
N SER A 227 -8.33 15.21 2.03
CA SER A 227 -8.07 16.62 1.73
C SER A 227 -8.68 17.11 0.43
N TYR A 228 -9.39 16.23 -0.30
CA TYR A 228 -10.10 16.50 -1.57
C TYR A 228 -9.20 17.10 -2.65
N VAL A 229 -7.92 16.80 -2.58
CA VAL A 229 -6.94 17.17 -3.60
C VAL A 229 -6.99 16.17 -4.75
N VAL A 230 -7.05 16.65 -5.98
CA VAL A 230 -6.91 15.82 -7.18
C VAL A 230 -5.45 15.38 -7.28
N ALA A 231 -5.14 14.23 -6.73
CA ALA A 231 -3.81 13.65 -6.73
C ALA A 231 -3.74 12.49 -7.73
N GLU A 232 -2.85 12.59 -8.72
CA GLU A 232 -2.71 11.59 -9.77
C GLU A 232 -1.44 10.76 -9.55
N PRO A 233 -1.57 9.44 -9.30
CA PRO A 233 -0.43 8.58 -9.04
C PRO A 233 0.13 8.01 -10.33
N TYR A 234 1.47 7.98 -10.45
CA TYR A 234 2.15 7.37 -11.59
C TYR A 234 3.38 6.58 -11.17
N SER A 235 3.70 5.54 -11.92
CA SER A 235 5.07 5.10 -12.05
C SER A 235 5.87 6.21 -12.76
N SER A 236 7.10 6.48 -12.31
CA SER A 236 7.93 7.49 -12.99
C SER A 236 8.18 7.17 -14.46
N ALA A 237 8.10 5.88 -14.85
CA ALA A 237 8.19 5.49 -16.24
C ALA A 237 6.95 5.93 -17.04
N ASP A 238 5.75 5.56 -16.55
CA ASP A 238 4.49 5.90 -17.22
C ASP A 238 4.27 7.43 -17.27
N PHE A 239 4.74 8.12 -16.23
CA PHE A 239 4.68 9.59 -16.16
C PHE A 239 5.38 10.27 -17.35
N LEU A 240 6.51 9.73 -17.80
CA LEU A 240 7.25 10.27 -18.95
C LEU A 240 6.56 10.01 -20.31
N HIS A 241 5.58 9.09 -20.37
CA HIS A 241 4.85 8.74 -21.59
C HIS A 241 3.62 9.62 -21.86
N GLY A 242 3.61 10.88 -21.37
CA GLY A 242 2.56 11.85 -21.64
C GLY A 242 2.22 12.74 -20.45
N PRO A 243 1.92 12.19 -19.24
CA PRO A 243 1.53 12.99 -18.09
C PRO A 243 2.51 14.10 -17.68
N VAL A 244 3.79 13.96 -17.98
CA VAL A 244 4.82 14.99 -17.77
C VAL A 244 4.48 16.33 -18.43
N ALA A 245 3.64 16.34 -19.46
CA ALA A 245 3.17 17.56 -20.15
C ALA A 245 2.28 18.46 -19.25
N MET A 246 1.76 17.94 -18.13
CA MET A 246 1.01 18.73 -17.13
C MET A 246 1.90 19.63 -16.28
N MET A 247 3.22 19.45 -16.33
CA MET A 247 4.14 20.15 -15.43
C MET A 247 4.30 21.60 -15.83
N GLU A 248 4.17 22.48 -14.85
CA GLU A 248 4.36 23.92 -14.95
C GLU A 248 5.09 24.45 -13.70
N THR A 249 5.56 25.67 -13.75
CA THR A 249 6.25 26.29 -12.61
C THR A 249 5.41 26.27 -11.34
N GLY A 250 5.99 25.72 -10.27
CA GLY A 250 5.33 25.59 -8.97
C GLY A 250 4.31 24.44 -8.88
N PHE A 251 4.18 23.58 -9.91
CA PHE A 251 3.28 22.42 -9.84
C PHE A 251 3.77 21.44 -8.76
N PRO A 252 2.91 21.03 -7.79
CA PRO A 252 3.30 20.12 -6.73
C PRO A 252 3.51 18.69 -7.25
N VAL A 253 4.71 18.17 -7.06
CA VAL A 253 5.06 16.77 -7.33
C VAL A 253 5.52 16.13 -6.03
N LEU A 254 4.78 15.16 -5.57
CA LEU A 254 5.08 14.34 -4.40
C LEU A 254 5.77 13.06 -4.88
N ALA A 255 6.86 12.66 -4.25
CA ALA A 255 7.61 11.48 -4.68
C ALA A 255 8.01 10.59 -3.50
N VAL A 256 7.94 9.27 -3.71
CA VAL A 256 8.44 8.27 -2.77
C VAL A 256 9.64 7.60 -3.41
N MET A 257 10.82 7.89 -2.88
CA MET A 257 12.09 7.54 -3.50
C MET A 257 13.11 7.04 -2.46
N PRO A 258 12.87 5.89 -1.81
CA PRO A 258 13.88 5.29 -0.94
C PRO A 258 15.05 4.75 -1.78
N SER A 259 16.18 4.53 -1.10
CA SER A 259 17.35 3.87 -1.69
C SER A 259 17.01 2.48 -2.21
N GLY A 260 17.54 2.11 -3.37
CA GLY A 260 17.29 0.81 -3.99
C GLY A 260 17.53 0.80 -5.48
N ALA A 261 17.08 -0.26 -6.14
CA ALA A 261 17.35 -0.51 -7.56
C ALA A 261 16.77 0.57 -8.49
N VAL A 262 15.63 1.14 -8.13
CA VAL A 262 14.92 2.13 -8.97
C VAL A 262 15.28 3.59 -8.64
N PHE A 263 16.08 3.82 -7.59
CA PHE A 263 16.42 5.15 -7.08
C PHE A 263 16.94 6.11 -8.16
N ASN A 264 18.02 5.75 -8.84
CA ASN A 264 18.65 6.64 -9.82
C ASN A 264 17.70 7.04 -10.95
N THR A 265 16.89 6.10 -11.43
CA THR A 265 15.94 6.37 -12.53
C THR A 265 14.85 7.39 -12.11
N LEU A 266 14.34 7.27 -10.89
CA LEU A 266 13.36 8.23 -10.36
C LEU A 266 14.04 9.57 -10.06
N PHE A 267 15.25 9.55 -9.49
CA PHE A 267 16.04 10.74 -9.22
C PHE A 267 16.29 11.57 -10.49
N ASP A 268 16.75 10.94 -11.56
CA ASP A 268 17.01 11.62 -12.84
C ASP A 268 15.74 12.23 -13.43
N THR A 269 14.61 11.52 -13.29
CA THR A 269 13.29 12.05 -13.71
C THR A 269 12.93 13.32 -12.93
N LEU A 270 13.02 13.28 -11.60
CA LEU A 270 12.68 14.41 -10.74
C LEU A 270 13.64 15.59 -10.95
N GLN A 271 14.94 15.33 -11.10
CA GLN A 271 15.94 16.34 -11.37
C GLN A 271 15.64 17.05 -12.70
N LYS A 272 15.26 16.29 -13.74
CA LYS A 272 14.91 16.83 -15.05
C LYS A 272 13.70 17.75 -14.97
N ILE A 273 12.57 17.29 -14.43
CA ILE A 273 11.35 18.10 -14.34
C ILE A 273 11.51 19.32 -13.43
N ARG A 274 12.30 19.19 -12.35
CA ARG A 274 12.67 20.35 -11.50
C ARG A 274 13.44 21.41 -12.29
N LYS A 275 14.44 20.98 -13.08
CA LYS A 275 15.28 21.89 -13.86
C LYS A 275 14.53 22.55 -15.04
N GLU A 276 13.71 21.77 -15.74
CA GLU A 276 13.06 22.20 -16.99
C GLU A 276 11.73 22.92 -16.74
N GLN A 277 10.93 22.48 -15.75
CA GLN A 277 9.60 23.00 -15.48
C GLN A 277 9.48 23.75 -14.14
N ASN A 278 10.56 23.74 -13.32
CA ASN A 278 10.58 24.41 -12.02
C ASN A 278 9.42 23.98 -11.10
N VAL A 279 9.16 22.65 -11.07
CA VAL A 279 8.11 22.05 -10.22
C VAL A 279 8.49 22.15 -8.74
N GLU A 280 7.48 22.04 -7.85
CA GLU A 280 7.68 21.98 -6.41
C GLU A 280 7.72 20.52 -5.92
N LEU A 281 8.84 20.09 -5.33
CA LEU A 281 9.07 18.71 -4.92
C LEU A 281 8.85 18.50 -3.43
N THR A 282 7.99 17.54 -3.07
CA THR A 282 7.95 16.88 -1.77
C THR A 282 8.53 15.48 -1.93
N ILE A 283 9.56 15.11 -1.19
CA ILE A 283 10.24 13.83 -1.35
C ILE A 283 10.31 13.08 -0.02
N ILE A 284 9.79 11.86 0.01
CA ILE A 284 9.99 10.88 1.06
C ILE A 284 11.17 9.99 0.66
N SER A 285 12.28 10.02 1.41
CA SER A 285 13.50 9.28 1.08
C SER A 285 14.41 9.08 2.29
N ASP A 286 15.27 8.07 2.25
CA ASP A 286 16.39 7.85 3.17
C ASP A 286 17.73 8.37 2.62
N SER A 287 17.73 9.00 1.44
CA SER A 287 18.91 9.51 0.76
C SER A 287 19.01 11.03 0.89
N ASP A 288 20.12 11.52 1.47
CA ASP A 288 20.40 12.96 1.57
C ASP A 288 20.38 13.63 0.20
N ARG A 289 20.93 12.97 -0.82
CA ARG A 289 20.92 13.46 -2.21
C ARG A 289 19.51 13.75 -2.72
N ALA A 290 18.54 12.92 -2.35
CA ALA A 290 17.14 13.11 -2.73
C ALA A 290 16.47 14.22 -1.91
N LEU A 291 16.76 14.26 -0.61
CA LEU A 291 16.19 15.24 0.31
C LEU A 291 16.68 16.67 0.01
N GLU A 292 17.95 16.85 -0.35
CA GLU A 292 18.52 18.14 -0.78
C GLU A 292 17.87 18.69 -2.05
N MET A 293 17.33 17.82 -2.90
CA MET A 293 16.60 18.24 -4.10
C MET A 293 15.21 18.78 -3.78
N ALA A 294 14.60 18.40 -2.66
CA ALA A 294 13.23 18.74 -2.32
C ALA A 294 13.07 20.11 -1.67
N GLN A 295 11.99 20.82 -2.00
CA GLN A 295 11.52 21.97 -1.20
C GLN A 295 10.90 21.51 0.12
N THR A 296 10.36 20.28 0.13
CA THR A 296 9.75 19.65 1.31
C THR A 296 10.33 18.25 1.48
N PRO A 297 11.48 18.12 2.15
CA PRO A 297 12.09 16.82 2.45
C PRO A 297 11.38 16.13 3.62
N ILE A 298 11.12 14.85 3.48
CA ILE A 298 10.57 13.98 4.53
C ILE A 298 11.51 12.78 4.67
N PRO A 299 12.42 12.76 5.67
CA PRO A 299 13.42 11.73 5.79
C PRO A 299 12.83 10.41 6.30
N LEU A 300 13.32 9.30 5.75
CA LEU A 300 13.10 7.94 6.26
C LEU A 300 14.30 7.49 7.09
N PRO A 301 14.12 6.55 8.02
CA PRO A 301 15.23 5.86 8.66
C PRO A 301 16.12 5.17 7.62
N THR A 302 17.43 5.15 7.86
CA THR A 302 18.38 4.43 7.01
C THR A 302 18.36 2.93 7.28
N GLY A 303 18.79 2.13 6.29
CA GLY A 303 18.92 0.68 6.43
C GLY A 303 17.63 -0.12 6.22
N ILE A 304 16.56 0.52 5.76
CA ILE A 304 15.33 -0.16 5.37
C ILE A 304 15.59 -0.87 4.03
N PRO A 305 15.43 -2.21 3.94
CA PRO A 305 15.49 -2.90 2.66
C PRO A 305 14.43 -2.38 1.69
N GLU A 306 14.77 -2.23 0.41
CA GLU A 306 13.86 -1.65 -0.59
C GLU A 306 12.50 -2.35 -0.62
N TRP A 307 12.47 -3.69 -0.47
CA TRP A 307 11.26 -4.48 -0.51
C TRP A 307 10.31 -4.21 0.68
N LEU A 308 10.81 -3.74 1.82
CA LEU A 308 10.02 -3.37 3.00
C LEU A 308 9.71 -1.87 3.06
N SER A 309 10.36 -1.07 2.22
CA SER A 309 10.19 0.38 2.25
C SER A 309 8.76 0.87 2.06
N PRO A 310 7.85 0.20 1.31
CA PRO A 310 6.45 0.64 1.21
C PRO A 310 5.70 0.66 2.55
N ILE A 311 6.00 -0.28 3.45
CA ILE A 311 5.36 -0.35 4.77
C ILE A 311 5.71 0.88 5.61
N ILE A 312 6.93 1.38 5.44
CA ILE A 312 7.45 2.52 6.20
C ILE A 312 7.14 3.85 5.51
N SER A 313 7.29 3.92 4.18
CA SER A 313 7.11 5.15 3.41
C SER A 313 5.68 5.67 3.41
N ILE A 314 4.68 4.79 3.61
CA ILE A 314 3.29 5.24 3.66
C ILE A 314 2.95 5.98 4.96
N ILE A 315 3.66 5.72 6.06
CA ILE A 315 3.36 6.33 7.36
C ILE A 315 3.51 7.85 7.34
N PRO A 316 4.64 8.43 6.87
CA PRO A 316 4.77 9.88 6.76
C PRO A 316 3.81 10.49 5.74
N ALA A 317 3.43 9.74 4.69
CA ALA A 317 2.42 10.16 3.74
C ALA A 317 1.02 10.26 4.38
N GLN A 318 0.66 9.32 5.26
CA GLN A 318 -0.58 9.37 6.04
C GLN A 318 -0.59 10.56 7.00
N LEU A 319 0.51 10.83 7.72
CA LEU A 319 0.66 12.01 8.58
C LEU A 319 0.54 13.30 7.76
N PHE A 320 1.19 13.37 6.60
CA PHE A 320 1.09 14.52 5.69
C PHE A 320 -0.37 14.77 5.29
N CYS A 321 -1.09 13.74 4.86
CA CYS A 321 -2.51 13.86 4.49
C CYS A 321 -3.38 14.30 5.68
N TYR A 322 -3.16 13.73 6.86
CA TYR A 322 -3.88 14.09 8.08
C TYR A 322 -3.70 15.58 8.43
N HIS A 323 -2.44 16.04 8.49
CA HIS A 323 -2.14 17.42 8.82
C HIS A 323 -2.59 18.40 7.72
N LEU A 324 -2.40 18.06 6.45
CA LEU A 324 -2.90 18.87 5.34
C LEU A 324 -4.41 19.06 5.41
N THR A 325 -5.16 18.00 5.71
CA THR A 325 -6.61 18.04 5.87
C THR A 325 -7.01 19.05 6.95
N ASN A 326 -6.34 18.98 8.10
CA ASN A 326 -6.59 19.93 9.20
C ASN A 326 -6.20 21.37 8.82
N HIS A 327 -5.08 21.58 8.13
CA HIS A 327 -4.65 22.91 7.65
C HIS A 327 -5.58 23.50 6.60
N LYS A 328 -6.31 22.67 5.86
CA LYS A 328 -7.37 23.11 4.93
C LYS A 328 -8.70 23.40 5.65
N GLY A 329 -8.77 23.24 6.98
CA GLY A 329 -9.98 23.42 7.75
C GLY A 329 -11.03 22.32 7.52
N LEU A 330 -10.59 21.15 7.05
CA LEU A 330 -11.43 19.98 6.80
C LEU A 330 -11.37 19.01 7.99
N ASN A 331 -12.31 18.07 8.05
CA ASN A 331 -12.38 17.08 9.11
C ASN A 331 -11.82 15.74 8.64
N ALA A 332 -10.62 15.40 9.10
CA ALA A 332 -9.96 14.14 8.76
C ALA A 332 -10.66 12.90 9.37
N GLU A 333 -11.38 13.09 10.47
CA GLU A 333 -12.10 12.00 11.16
C GLU A 333 -13.42 11.61 10.47
N ASN A 334 -14.02 12.57 9.75
CA ASN A 334 -15.30 12.36 9.09
C ASN A 334 -15.30 12.99 7.69
N PRO A 335 -14.63 12.36 6.73
CA PRO A 335 -14.59 12.82 5.34
C PRO A 335 -15.98 12.75 4.70
N ARG A 336 -16.20 13.58 3.65
CA ARG A 336 -17.49 13.71 2.97
C ARG A 336 -17.86 12.42 2.25
N ILE A 337 -19.14 12.00 2.34
CA ILE A 337 -19.80 11.00 1.47
C ILE A 337 -19.28 9.56 1.63
N ILE A 338 -18.02 9.35 1.99
CA ILE A 338 -17.43 8.01 2.09
C ILE A 338 -17.76 7.35 3.44
N GLN A 339 -17.89 6.02 3.41
CA GLN A 339 -18.15 5.19 4.59
C GLN A 339 -17.01 4.19 4.76
N LYS A 340 -16.82 3.68 5.98
CA LYS A 340 -15.75 2.71 6.31
C LYS A 340 -15.83 1.44 5.48
N VAL A 341 -17.02 0.95 5.23
CA VAL A 341 -17.28 -0.23 4.40
C VAL A 341 -18.13 0.18 3.21
N THR A 342 -17.65 -0.10 2.01
CA THR A 342 -18.37 0.13 0.76
C THR A 342 -18.75 -1.22 0.17
N GLU A 343 -20.05 -1.45 0.02
CA GLU A 343 -20.57 -2.63 -0.64
C GLU A 343 -20.72 -2.37 -2.15
N THR A 344 -19.76 -2.86 -2.93
CA THR A 344 -19.79 -2.81 -4.40
C THR A 344 -20.31 -4.14 -4.95
N LYS A 345 -21.17 -4.05 -5.99
CA LYS A 345 -21.68 -5.22 -6.72
C LYS A 345 -20.92 -5.44 -8.01
#